data_fa4a17a693146837affedde9998abc80
#
_entry.id   fa4a17a693146837affedde9998abc80
#
_cell.length_a   1.000
_cell.length_b   1.000
_cell.length_c   1.000
_cell.angle_alpha   90.00
_cell.angle_beta   90.00
_cell.angle_gamma   90.00
#
_symmetry.space_group_name_H-M   'P 1'
#
loop_
_entity.id
_entity.type
_entity.pdbx_description
1 polymer ?
#
loop_
_entity_poly.entity_id
_entity_poly.type
_entity_poly.pdbx_seq_one_letter_code
_entity_poly.pdbx_strand_id
1 'polypeptide(L)'
;VYMKKDEEVLRDIENAVVEENADETVRADRNKMSLQELLEYANTVDLAEIKDVIQRQIEMNSRISQEGLDNAWGAQIGKTILGNWGHDVRTEACAAAAAGSDARMSGCPLPVVINSGSGNQGITVTMPVLVYAREWHISEEKMYRAMLVSNLVSIYIKHYIGALSAFCGAVSASCGSAAAITFMAGGDYQHIGRTITNTLANVGGIVCDGAKPSCAAKIAASVHAALLAHYMRSEERRVGK
;
A
#
# COMPACT_ATOMS: atom_id res chain seq x y z
N VAL A 1 -17.56 -0.63 25.57
CA VAL A 1 -18.59 -1.31 24.76
C VAL A 1 -19.41 -2.15 25.70
N TYR A 2 -20.69 -1.84 25.83
CA TYR A 2 -21.66 -2.55 26.63
C TYR A 2 -22.51 -3.46 25.70
N MET A 3 -22.55 -4.75 25.99
CA MET A 3 -23.38 -5.71 25.27
C MET A 3 -24.25 -6.46 26.26
N LYS A 4 -25.59 -6.39 26.07
CA LYS A 4 -26.59 -7.07 26.90
C LYS A 4 -27.50 -7.87 25.97
N LYS A 5 -27.83 -9.10 26.38
CA LYS A 5 -28.87 -9.93 25.78
C LYS A 5 -29.90 -10.25 26.89
N ASP A 6 -31.11 -9.82 26.71
CA ASP A 6 -32.18 -9.87 27.71
C ASP A 6 -31.73 -9.16 29.00
N GLU A 7 -31.67 -9.85 30.14
CA GLU A 7 -31.15 -9.31 31.41
C GLU A 7 -29.68 -9.65 31.66
N GLU A 8 -29.06 -10.46 30.83
CA GLU A 8 -27.70 -10.92 30.99
C GLU A 8 -26.73 -9.93 30.32
N VAL A 9 -25.75 -9.41 31.09
CA VAL A 9 -24.66 -8.59 30.59
C VAL A 9 -23.60 -9.47 29.97
N LEU A 10 -23.50 -9.50 28.65
CA LEU A 10 -22.53 -10.31 27.91
C LEU A 10 -21.14 -9.70 27.90
N ARG A 11 -21.05 -8.37 27.91
CA ARG A 11 -19.77 -7.64 27.91
C ARG A 11 -19.94 -6.21 28.44
N ASP A 12 -19.18 -5.89 29.46
CA ASP A 12 -19.06 -4.54 29.98
C ASP A 12 -17.58 -4.13 30.03
N ILE A 13 -17.17 -3.25 29.11
CA ILE A 13 -15.77 -2.80 29.01
C ILE A 13 -15.50 -1.64 29.96
N GLU A 14 -16.51 -0.92 30.45
CA GLU A 14 -16.30 0.19 31.39
C GLU A 14 -15.95 -0.32 32.80
N ASN A 15 -16.44 -1.52 33.14
CA ASN A 15 -16.15 -2.17 34.43
C ASN A 15 -15.21 -3.38 34.30
N ALA A 16 -14.74 -3.71 33.09
CA ALA A 16 -13.65 -4.66 32.94
C ALA A 16 -12.40 -4.02 33.56
N VAL A 17 -11.95 -4.56 34.69
CA VAL A 17 -10.59 -4.32 35.17
C VAL A 17 -9.69 -4.78 34.03
N VAL A 18 -9.09 -3.82 33.34
CA VAL A 18 -8.03 -4.10 32.38
C VAL A 18 -6.90 -4.63 33.26
N GLU A 19 -6.77 -5.95 33.34
CA GLU A 19 -5.55 -6.54 33.89
C GLU A 19 -4.42 -5.97 33.05
N GLU A 20 -3.61 -5.14 33.67
CA GLU A 20 -2.36 -4.57 33.14
C GLU A 20 -1.27 -5.64 32.99
N ASN A 21 -1.66 -6.83 32.52
CA ASN A 21 -0.78 -7.88 32.05
C ASN A 21 -0.81 -7.97 30.50
N ALA A 22 -1.09 -6.86 29.84
CA ALA A 22 -0.62 -6.70 28.49
C ALA A 22 0.90 -6.54 28.59
N ASP A 23 1.61 -7.64 28.27
CA ASP A 23 2.99 -7.62 27.83
C ASP A 23 3.29 -6.25 27.25
N GLU A 24 4.25 -5.53 27.81
CA GLU A 24 4.72 -4.27 27.24
C GLU A 24 5.35 -4.60 25.90
N THR A 25 4.52 -4.91 24.92
CA THR A 25 4.93 -4.87 23.52
C THR A 25 5.36 -3.44 23.30
N VAL A 26 6.66 -3.21 23.30
CA VAL A 26 7.31 -1.93 23.04
C VAL A 26 6.68 -1.41 21.74
N ARG A 27 5.70 -0.54 21.87
CA ARG A 27 5.07 0.09 20.70
C ARG A 27 6.16 0.88 20.02
N ALA A 28 6.51 0.46 18.80
CA ALA A 28 7.53 1.15 18.02
C ALA A 28 7.20 2.65 17.96
N ASP A 29 8.13 3.48 18.41
CA ASP A 29 7.99 4.93 18.35
C ASP A 29 8.16 5.40 16.89
N ARG A 30 7.04 5.55 16.22
CA ARG A 30 7.02 5.96 14.81
C ARG A 30 7.51 7.38 14.56
N ASN A 31 7.64 8.21 15.62
CA ASN A 31 8.21 9.56 15.48
C ASN A 31 9.72 9.53 15.18
N LYS A 32 10.37 8.41 15.44
CA LYS A 32 11.78 8.20 15.11
C LYS A 32 12.04 7.80 13.67
N MET A 33 10.98 7.48 12.89
CA MET A 33 11.16 7.09 11.49
C MET A 33 11.60 8.28 10.63
N SER A 34 12.65 8.09 9.84
CA SER A 34 13.04 8.99 8.76
C SER A 34 13.17 8.22 7.45
N LEU A 35 12.99 8.88 6.32
CA LEU A 35 13.13 8.22 5.02
C LEU A 35 14.52 7.61 4.85
N GLN A 36 15.55 8.28 5.38
CA GLN A 36 16.93 7.80 5.28
C GLN A 36 17.12 6.48 6.02
N GLU A 37 16.66 6.42 7.29
CA GLU A 37 16.76 5.20 8.11
C GLU A 37 15.93 4.04 7.54
N LEU A 38 14.75 4.33 6.98
CA LEU A 38 13.94 3.30 6.32
C LEU A 38 14.66 2.68 5.12
N LEU A 39 15.34 3.50 4.32
CA LEU A 39 16.11 3.03 3.17
C LEU A 39 17.37 2.28 3.59
N GLU A 40 18.06 2.75 4.64
CA GLU A 40 19.20 2.06 5.21
C GLU A 40 18.79 0.68 5.76
N TYR A 41 17.72 0.62 6.54
CA TYR A 41 17.18 -0.64 7.05
C TYR A 41 16.82 -1.60 5.89
N ALA A 42 16.13 -1.12 4.87
CA ALA A 42 15.77 -1.95 3.72
C ALA A 42 16.99 -2.51 2.96
N ASN A 43 18.12 -1.79 2.96
CA ASN A 43 19.36 -2.25 2.34
C ASN A 43 20.16 -3.24 3.21
N THR A 44 20.05 -3.14 4.54
CA THR A 44 20.94 -3.84 5.48
C THR A 44 20.29 -5.00 6.23
N VAL A 45 18.95 -5.03 6.33
CA VAL A 45 18.22 -6.07 7.06
C VAL A 45 18.54 -7.46 6.51
N ASP A 46 18.66 -8.44 7.42
CA ASP A 46 18.74 -9.84 7.01
C ASP A 46 17.40 -10.24 6.36
N LEU A 47 17.49 -10.73 5.13
CA LEU A 47 16.29 -11.16 4.39
C LEU A 47 15.55 -12.29 5.09
N ALA A 48 16.22 -13.12 5.87
CA ALA A 48 15.58 -14.19 6.63
C ALA A 48 14.53 -13.66 7.62
N GLU A 49 14.73 -12.46 8.16
CA GLU A 49 13.77 -11.83 9.09
C GLU A 49 12.48 -11.37 8.43
N ILE A 50 12.52 -10.99 7.15
CA ILE A 50 11.40 -10.38 6.45
C ILE A 50 10.76 -11.28 5.39
N LYS A 51 11.46 -12.32 4.96
CA LYS A 51 11.09 -13.16 3.82
C LYS A 51 9.69 -13.74 3.94
N ASP A 52 9.37 -14.37 5.06
CA ASP A 52 8.08 -15.06 5.25
C ASP A 52 6.91 -14.07 5.21
N VAL A 53 7.08 -12.90 5.82
CA VAL A 53 6.05 -11.86 5.83
C VAL A 53 5.82 -11.30 4.43
N ILE A 54 6.90 -10.96 3.72
CA ILE A 54 6.84 -10.40 2.36
C ILE A 54 6.31 -11.43 1.36
N GLN A 55 6.76 -12.69 1.45
CA GLN A 55 6.27 -13.76 0.57
C GLN A 55 4.77 -13.99 0.75
N ARG A 56 4.30 -14.06 2.00
CA ARG A 56 2.88 -14.16 2.32
C ARG A 56 2.08 -12.97 1.78
N GLN A 57 2.62 -11.75 1.88
CA GLN A 57 2.01 -10.55 1.32
C GLN A 57 1.89 -10.64 -0.20
N ILE A 58 2.96 -11.03 -0.89
CA ILE A 58 2.98 -11.20 -2.35
C ILE A 58 1.93 -12.25 -2.76
N GLU A 59 1.93 -13.41 -2.13
CA GLU A 59 1.05 -14.52 -2.46
C GLU A 59 -0.44 -14.14 -2.31
N MET A 60 -0.82 -13.63 -1.14
CA MET A 60 -2.23 -13.32 -0.86
C MET A 60 -2.74 -12.15 -1.71
N ASN A 61 -1.95 -11.07 -1.82
CA ASN A 61 -2.37 -9.88 -2.54
C ASN A 61 -2.36 -10.09 -4.06
N SER A 62 -1.46 -10.93 -4.59
CA SER A 62 -1.49 -11.33 -6.00
C SER A 62 -2.71 -12.18 -6.32
N ARG A 63 -3.07 -13.09 -5.44
CA ARG A 63 -4.21 -13.98 -5.65
C ARG A 63 -5.53 -13.21 -5.78
N ILE A 64 -5.79 -12.26 -4.90
CA ILE A 64 -7.02 -11.45 -4.99
C ILE A 64 -6.97 -10.46 -6.16
N SER A 65 -5.80 -9.97 -6.52
CA SER A 65 -5.62 -9.12 -7.71
C SER A 65 -5.94 -9.91 -8.99
N GLN A 66 -5.43 -11.13 -9.12
CA GLN A 66 -5.71 -12.00 -10.24
C GLN A 66 -7.20 -12.36 -10.31
N GLU A 67 -7.81 -12.69 -9.17
CA GLU A 67 -9.25 -12.95 -9.07
C GLU A 67 -10.08 -11.76 -9.60
N GLY A 68 -9.67 -10.52 -9.27
CA GLY A 68 -10.31 -9.30 -9.76
C GLY A 68 -10.12 -9.08 -11.25
N LEU A 69 -9.01 -9.57 -11.84
CA LEU A 69 -8.77 -9.52 -13.30
C LEU A 69 -9.53 -10.61 -14.05
N ASP A 70 -9.68 -11.78 -13.49
CA ASP A 70 -10.31 -12.91 -14.16
C ASP A 70 -11.84 -12.85 -14.11
N ASN A 71 -12.40 -12.41 -12.97
CA ASN A 71 -13.82 -12.46 -12.69
C ASN A 71 -14.49 -11.06 -12.64
N ALA A 72 -15.81 -11.03 -12.74
CA ALA A 72 -16.59 -9.78 -12.72
C ALA A 72 -16.85 -9.31 -11.28
N TRP A 73 -15.93 -8.54 -10.73
CA TRP A 73 -16.03 -7.95 -9.40
C TRP A 73 -16.23 -6.44 -9.45
N GLY A 74 -17.20 -5.94 -8.72
CA GLY A 74 -17.45 -4.51 -8.56
C GLY A 74 -17.61 -3.75 -9.86
N ALA A 75 -16.94 -2.62 -9.97
CA ALA A 75 -16.96 -1.78 -11.17
C ALA A 75 -15.98 -2.23 -12.26
N GLN A 76 -15.21 -3.29 -12.00
CA GLN A 76 -14.22 -3.85 -12.93
C GLN A 76 -13.21 -2.81 -13.44
N ILE A 77 -12.76 -1.93 -12.55
CA ILE A 77 -11.84 -0.83 -12.89
C ILE A 77 -10.55 -1.38 -13.50
N GLY A 78 -9.98 -2.45 -12.89
CA GLY A 78 -8.76 -3.09 -13.41
C GLY A 78 -8.94 -3.59 -14.84
N LYS A 79 -10.03 -4.30 -15.13
CA LYS A 79 -10.35 -4.77 -16.50
C LYS A 79 -10.58 -3.63 -17.46
N THR A 80 -11.30 -2.59 -17.05
CA THR A 80 -11.56 -1.40 -17.86
C THR A 80 -10.26 -0.71 -18.26
N ILE A 81 -9.29 -0.62 -17.34
CA ILE A 81 -7.96 -0.05 -17.61
C ILE A 81 -7.24 -0.87 -18.70
N LEU A 82 -7.14 -2.20 -18.53
CA LEU A 82 -6.47 -3.07 -19.51
C LEU A 82 -7.16 -3.04 -20.87
N GLY A 83 -8.49 -2.99 -20.90
CA GLY A 83 -9.25 -2.99 -22.14
C GLY A 83 -9.16 -1.68 -22.95
N ASN A 84 -8.77 -0.56 -22.32
CA ASN A 84 -8.85 0.76 -22.96
C ASN A 84 -7.51 1.52 -23.04
N TRP A 85 -6.53 1.23 -22.14
CA TRP A 85 -5.28 2.00 -22.07
C TRP A 85 -4.08 1.26 -22.67
N GLY A 86 -4.26 0.02 -23.12
CA GLY A 86 -3.21 -0.83 -23.64
C GLY A 86 -2.49 -1.65 -22.57
N HIS A 87 -1.40 -2.30 -22.95
CA HIS A 87 -0.68 -3.29 -22.15
C HIS A 87 0.78 -2.87 -21.93
N ASP A 88 1.02 -1.71 -21.35
CA ASP A 88 2.34 -1.36 -20.84
C ASP A 88 2.43 -1.62 -19.32
N VAL A 89 3.64 -1.68 -18.79
CA VAL A 89 3.90 -1.97 -17.37
C VAL A 89 3.17 -1.00 -16.43
N ARG A 90 2.96 0.25 -16.83
CA ARG A 90 2.24 1.26 -16.03
C ARG A 90 0.77 0.92 -15.94
N THR A 91 0.19 0.60 -17.09
CA THR A 91 -1.21 0.20 -17.22
C THR A 91 -1.47 -1.07 -16.43
N GLU A 92 -0.60 -2.08 -16.56
CA GLU A 92 -0.72 -3.34 -15.82
C GLU A 92 -0.60 -3.14 -14.31
N ALA A 93 0.32 -2.28 -13.86
CA ALA A 93 0.49 -1.97 -12.44
C ALA A 93 -0.76 -1.28 -11.84
N CYS A 94 -1.34 -0.31 -12.57
CA CYS A 94 -2.58 0.34 -12.17
C CYS A 94 -3.75 -0.65 -12.14
N ALA A 95 -3.88 -1.46 -13.19
CA ALA A 95 -4.95 -2.43 -13.32
C ALA A 95 -4.91 -3.51 -12.24
N ALA A 96 -3.73 -4.07 -11.96
CA ALA A 96 -3.56 -5.09 -10.94
C ALA A 96 -3.93 -4.58 -9.54
N ALA A 97 -3.51 -3.36 -9.18
CA ALA A 97 -3.87 -2.77 -7.90
C ALA A 97 -5.37 -2.47 -7.79
N ALA A 98 -5.99 -1.95 -8.86
CA ALA A 98 -7.41 -1.66 -8.91
C ALA A 98 -8.26 -2.93 -8.85
N ALA A 99 -7.90 -3.97 -9.60
CA ALA A 99 -8.63 -5.23 -9.67
C ALA A 99 -8.69 -5.95 -8.31
N GLY A 100 -7.59 -5.98 -7.57
CA GLY A 100 -7.60 -6.52 -6.21
C GLY A 100 -8.55 -5.77 -5.27
N SER A 101 -8.66 -4.44 -5.44
CA SER A 101 -9.63 -3.64 -4.70
C SER A 101 -11.06 -3.87 -5.18
N ASP A 102 -11.30 -4.03 -6.49
CA ASP A 102 -12.62 -4.38 -7.04
C ASP A 102 -13.14 -5.67 -6.40
N ALA A 103 -12.32 -6.73 -6.39
CA ALA A 103 -12.67 -8.01 -5.78
C ALA A 103 -12.91 -7.85 -4.26
N ARG A 104 -11.97 -7.21 -3.56
CA ARG A 104 -12.07 -7.05 -2.10
C ARG A 104 -13.31 -6.26 -1.67
N MET A 105 -13.59 -5.12 -2.32
CA MET A 105 -14.71 -4.25 -1.97
C MET A 105 -16.07 -4.84 -2.35
N SER A 106 -16.08 -5.86 -3.18
CA SER A 106 -17.29 -6.59 -3.61
C SER A 106 -17.50 -7.90 -2.87
N GLY A 107 -16.73 -8.16 -1.80
CA GLY A 107 -16.96 -9.30 -0.92
C GLY A 107 -16.24 -10.60 -1.33
N CYS A 108 -15.21 -10.53 -2.17
CA CYS A 108 -14.39 -11.69 -2.47
C CYS A 108 -13.81 -12.29 -1.17
N PRO A 109 -13.97 -13.60 -0.92
CA PRO A 109 -13.58 -14.22 0.35
C PRO A 109 -12.07 -14.46 0.48
N LEU A 110 -11.27 -14.12 -0.54
CA LEU A 110 -9.82 -14.31 -0.50
C LEU A 110 -9.18 -13.38 0.54
N PRO A 111 -8.25 -13.91 1.36
CA PRO A 111 -7.54 -13.12 2.33
C PRO A 111 -6.57 -12.14 1.68
N VAL A 112 -6.26 -11.05 2.39
CA VAL A 112 -5.25 -10.06 2.00
C VAL A 112 -4.31 -9.75 3.16
N VAL A 113 -3.07 -9.46 2.86
CA VAL A 113 -2.15 -8.86 3.83
C VAL A 113 -2.35 -7.35 3.79
N ILE A 114 -2.63 -6.78 4.96
CA ILE A 114 -2.92 -5.35 5.14
C ILE A 114 -1.65 -4.51 5.24
N ASN A 115 -1.75 -3.23 4.89
CA ASN A 115 -0.78 -2.20 5.27
C ASN A 115 -1.52 -1.05 5.95
N SER A 116 -0.98 -0.53 7.05
CA SER A 116 -1.57 0.59 7.81
C SER A 116 -3.06 0.44 8.12
N GLY A 117 -3.49 -0.78 8.45
CA GLY A 117 -4.87 -1.10 8.84
C GLY A 117 -5.86 -1.31 7.69
N SER A 118 -5.40 -1.34 6.43
CA SER A 118 -6.27 -1.51 5.26
C SER A 118 -5.74 -2.54 4.27
N GLY A 119 -6.62 -3.48 3.85
CA GLY A 119 -6.31 -4.43 2.78
C GLY A 119 -6.10 -3.77 1.43
N ASN A 120 -6.85 -2.72 1.11
CA ASN A 120 -6.65 -1.94 -0.11
C ASN A 120 -5.27 -1.29 -0.15
N GLN A 121 -4.79 -0.77 0.99
CA GLN A 121 -3.42 -0.27 1.08
C GLN A 121 -2.40 -1.41 0.91
N GLY A 122 -2.65 -2.57 1.52
CA GLY A 122 -1.81 -3.75 1.33
C GLY A 122 -1.69 -4.18 -0.13
N ILE A 123 -2.79 -4.24 -0.86
CA ILE A 123 -2.80 -4.53 -2.30
C ILE A 123 -2.02 -3.46 -3.08
N THR A 124 -2.23 -2.18 -2.76
CA THR A 124 -1.61 -1.05 -3.47
C THR A 124 -0.10 -0.96 -3.25
N VAL A 125 0.41 -1.28 -2.07
CA VAL A 125 1.87 -1.34 -1.83
C VAL A 125 2.52 -2.56 -2.47
N THR A 126 1.75 -3.60 -2.82
CA THR A 126 2.26 -4.88 -3.36
C THR A 126 2.24 -4.92 -4.88
N MET A 127 1.08 -4.71 -5.48
CA MET A 127 0.86 -5.06 -6.88
C MET A 127 1.70 -4.26 -7.86
N PRO A 128 1.83 -2.92 -7.76
CA PRO A 128 2.66 -2.17 -8.69
C PRO A 128 4.15 -2.58 -8.61
N VAL A 129 4.65 -2.85 -7.40
CA VAL A 129 6.05 -3.30 -7.21
C VAL A 129 6.29 -4.64 -7.87
N LEU A 130 5.35 -5.58 -7.69
CA LEU A 130 5.46 -6.92 -8.25
C LEU A 130 5.39 -6.91 -9.78
N VAL A 131 4.50 -6.11 -10.38
CA VAL A 131 4.38 -5.96 -11.84
C VAL A 131 5.69 -5.42 -12.41
N TYR A 132 6.23 -4.34 -11.84
CA TYR A 132 7.51 -3.78 -12.28
C TYR A 132 8.69 -4.72 -12.04
N ALA A 133 8.72 -5.45 -10.93
CA ALA A 133 9.79 -6.41 -10.65
C ALA A 133 9.82 -7.53 -11.70
N ARG A 134 8.65 -8.00 -12.14
CA ARG A 134 8.53 -9.01 -13.21
C ARG A 134 8.98 -8.46 -14.56
N GLU A 135 8.48 -7.30 -14.94
CA GLU A 135 8.81 -6.66 -16.23
C GLU A 135 10.30 -6.35 -16.36
N TRP A 136 10.91 -5.87 -15.27
CA TRP A 136 12.34 -5.52 -15.26
C TRP A 136 13.26 -6.68 -14.89
N HIS A 137 12.74 -7.88 -14.73
CA HIS A 137 13.49 -9.08 -14.32
C HIS A 137 14.37 -8.85 -13.07
N ILE A 138 13.79 -8.15 -12.09
CA ILE A 138 14.48 -7.83 -10.82
C ILE A 138 14.73 -9.11 -10.03
N SER A 139 15.93 -9.24 -9.43
CA SER A 139 16.25 -10.38 -8.58
C SER A 139 15.30 -10.48 -7.38
N GLU A 140 15.06 -11.70 -6.90
CA GLU A 140 14.18 -11.96 -5.76
C GLU A 140 14.61 -11.14 -4.52
N GLU A 141 15.90 -11.11 -4.22
CA GLU A 141 16.44 -10.30 -3.12
C GLU A 141 16.05 -8.82 -3.25
N LYS A 142 16.32 -8.23 -4.42
CA LYS A 142 16.03 -6.81 -4.64
C LYS A 142 14.53 -6.52 -4.61
N MET A 143 13.72 -7.46 -5.07
CA MET A 143 12.26 -7.36 -4.99
C MET A 143 11.77 -7.37 -3.53
N TYR A 144 12.30 -8.26 -2.67
CA TYR A 144 11.95 -8.26 -1.25
C TYR A 144 12.34 -6.96 -0.54
N ARG A 145 13.53 -6.43 -0.81
CA ARG A 145 13.97 -5.14 -0.29
C ARG A 145 13.08 -4.00 -0.77
N ALA A 146 12.69 -4.01 -2.04
CA ALA A 146 11.75 -3.04 -2.61
C ALA A 146 10.35 -3.14 -1.99
N MET A 147 9.84 -4.35 -1.74
CA MET A 147 8.59 -4.55 -1.00
C MET A 147 8.66 -3.98 0.42
N LEU A 148 9.79 -4.14 1.09
CA LEU A 148 10.01 -3.54 2.40
C LEU A 148 9.99 -2.01 2.31
N VAL A 149 10.68 -1.40 1.33
CA VAL A 149 10.62 0.06 1.06
C VAL A 149 9.18 0.49 0.84
N SER A 150 8.42 -0.22 0.00
CA SER A 150 7.01 0.09 -0.27
C SER A 150 6.17 0.13 1.01
N ASN A 151 6.29 -0.91 1.84
CA ASN A 151 5.55 -1.01 3.09
C ASN A 151 5.93 0.11 4.07
N LEU A 152 7.22 0.33 4.29
CA LEU A 152 7.72 1.28 5.28
C LEU A 152 7.43 2.72 4.88
N VAL A 153 7.60 3.10 3.62
CA VAL A 153 7.26 4.45 3.12
C VAL A 153 5.75 4.71 3.25
N SER A 154 4.91 3.73 2.93
CA SER A 154 3.46 3.86 3.15
C SER A 154 3.11 4.08 4.62
N ILE A 155 3.71 3.31 5.53
CA ILE A 155 3.54 3.45 6.98
C ILE A 155 4.04 4.82 7.46
N TYR A 156 5.19 5.26 6.99
CA TYR A 156 5.79 6.56 7.31
C TYR A 156 4.85 7.72 6.95
N ILE A 157 4.35 7.75 5.72
CA ILE A 157 3.42 8.79 5.29
C ILE A 157 2.10 8.70 6.08
N LYS A 158 1.60 7.47 6.28
CA LYS A 158 0.35 7.26 7.02
C LYS A 158 0.44 7.70 8.48
N HIS A 159 1.63 7.66 9.08
CA HIS A 159 1.84 8.17 10.42
C HIS A 159 1.48 9.66 10.53
N TYR A 160 1.89 10.49 9.57
CA TYR A 160 1.62 11.93 9.58
C TYR A 160 0.16 12.29 9.30
N ILE A 161 -0.56 11.50 8.50
CA ILE A 161 -1.97 11.77 8.23
C ILE A 161 -2.92 11.10 9.22
N GLY A 162 -2.41 10.25 10.11
CA GLY A 162 -3.17 9.58 11.17
C GLY A 162 -3.89 8.30 10.73
N ALA A 163 -4.27 7.47 11.70
CA ALA A 163 -4.93 6.19 11.48
C ALA A 163 -6.32 6.37 10.86
N LEU A 164 -7.13 7.26 11.44
CA LEU A 164 -8.43 7.69 10.93
C LEU A 164 -8.27 9.07 10.29
N SER A 165 -8.10 9.09 8.97
CA SER A 165 -7.80 10.32 8.23
C SER A 165 -8.89 10.60 7.20
N ALA A 166 -9.19 11.89 6.99
CA ALA A 166 -9.99 12.34 5.86
C ALA A 166 -9.26 12.13 4.52
N PHE A 167 -7.92 12.04 4.53
CA PHE A 167 -7.13 11.76 3.33
C PHE A 167 -7.07 10.26 3.05
N CYS A 168 -7.17 9.91 1.77
CA CYS A 168 -7.23 8.53 1.35
C CYS A 168 -5.89 7.80 1.52
N GLY A 169 -5.90 6.67 2.25
CA GLY A 169 -4.72 5.84 2.42
C GLY A 169 -4.18 5.22 1.12
N ALA A 170 -4.97 5.19 0.04
CA ALA A 170 -4.49 4.79 -1.29
C ALA A 170 -3.33 5.67 -1.77
N VAL A 171 -3.34 6.97 -1.45
CA VAL A 171 -2.24 7.90 -1.79
C VAL A 171 -0.96 7.50 -1.07
N SER A 172 -1.02 7.26 0.25
CA SER A 172 0.16 6.81 1.03
C SER A 172 0.73 5.50 0.48
N ALA A 173 -0.16 4.56 0.14
CA ALA A 173 0.23 3.26 -0.40
C ALA A 173 0.84 3.39 -1.81
N SER A 174 0.30 4.26 -2.65
CA SER A 174 0.86 4.54 -3.99
C SER A 174 2.21 5.25 -3.91
N CYS A 175 2.40 6.17 -2.95
CA CYS A 175 3.73 6.72 -2.66
C CYS A 175 4.73 5.62 -2.30
N GLY A 176 4.32 4.66 -1.46
CA GLY A 176 5.14 3.52 -1.09
C GLY A 176 5.55 2.69 -2.30
N SER A 177 4.60 2.28 -3.13
CA SER A 177 4.89 1.47 -4.32
C SER A 177 5.78 2.21 -5.34
N ALA A 178 5.54 3.50 -5.58
CA ALA A 178 6.39 4.28 -6.49
C ALA A 178 7.81 4.53 -5.93
N ALA A 179 7.95 4.72 -4.61
CA ALA A 179 9.24 4.78 -3.92
C ALA A 179 10.02 3.47 -4.13
N ALA A 180 9.37 2.33 -3.98
CA ALA A 180 9.95 1.01 -4.21
C ALA A 180 10.36 0.78 -5.68
N ILE A 181 9.53 1.21 -6.63
CA ILE A 181 9.84 1.15 -8.05
C ILE A 181 11.07 2.04 -8.36
N THR A 182 11.13 3.23 -7.75
CA THR A 182 12.30 4.11 -7.88
C THR A 182 13.55 3.46 -7.28
N PHE A 183 13.43 2.79 -6.14
CA PHE A 183 14.51 2.01 -5.53
C PHE A 183 14.99 0.87 -6.44
N MET A 184 14.08 0.10 -7.04
CA MET A 184 14.43 -0.96 -8.00
C MET A 184 15.16 -0.43 -9.22
N ALA A 185 14.80 0.76 -9.68
CA ALA A 185 15.47 1.46 -10.79
C ALA A 185 16.85 2.05 -10.42
N GLY A 186 17.35 1.83 -9.19
CA GLY A 186 18.62 2.35 -8.71
C GLY A 186 18.58 3.79 -8.24
N GLY A 187 17.39 4.34 -7.98
CA GLY A 187 17.24 5.69 -7.42
C GLY A 187 17.75 5.77 -5.98
N ASP A 188 18.47 6.85 -5.68
CA ASP A 188 18.96 7.18 -4.36
C ASP A 188 17.88 7.85 -3.47
N TYR A 189 18.28 8.25 -2.27
CA TYR A 189 17.44 8.98 -1.32
C TYR A 189 16.75 10.20 -1.95
N GLN A 190 17.45 10.97 -2.77
CA GLN A 190 16.89 12.18 -3.39
C GLN A 190 15.86 11.85 -4.45
N HIS A 191 16.13 10.84 -5.29
CA HIS A 191 15.18 10.38 -6.31
C HIS A 191 13.90 9.84 -5.67
N ILE A 192 14.04 9.07 -4.60
CA ILE A 192 12.89 8.52 -3.85
C ILE A 192 12.12 9.66 -3.18
N GLY A 193 12.79 10.60 -2.54
CA GLY A 193 12.18 11.77 -1.94
C GLY A 193 11.40 12.62 -2.95
N ARG A 194 11.94 12.83 -4.14
CA ARG A 194 11.26 13.53 -5.25
C ARG A 194 10.02 12.77 -5.71
N THR A 195 10.11 11.44 -5.83
CA THR A 195 8.97 10.60 -6.20
C THR A 195 7.82 10.75 -5.20
N ILE A 196 8.13 10.68 -3.91
CA ILE A 196 7.14 10.87 -2.84
C ILE A 196 6.53 12.27 -2.91
N THR A 197 7.36 13.32 -2.97
CA THR A 197 6.91 14.72 -3.01
C THR A 197 6.02 14.99 -4.21
N ASN A 198 6.41 14.55 -5.41
CA ASN A 198 5.64 14.75 -6.63
C ASN A 198 4.31 13.98 -6.59
N THR A 199 4.29 12.78 -5.99
CA THR A 199 3.06 12.03 -5.80
C THR A 199 2.09 12.76 -4.88
N LEU A 200 2.57 13.20 -3.72
CA LEU A 200 1.73 13.92 -2.73
C LEU A 200 1.23 15.25 -3.28
N ALA A 201 2.07 15.99 -4.00
CA ALA A 201 1.66 17.25 -4.64
C ALA A 201 0.57 17.06 -5.69
N ASN A 202 0.56 15.92 -6.39
CA ASN A 202 -0.43 15.63 -7.43
C ASN A 202 -1.77 15.14 -6.85
N VAL A 203 -1.74 14.14 -5.96
CA VAL A 203 -2.95 13.42 -5.53
C VAL A 203 -3.21 13.47 -4.01
N GLY A 204 -2.46 14.26 -3.26
CA GLY A 204 -2.62 14.39 -1.81
C GLY A 204 -4.01 14.83 -1.35
N GLY A 205 -4.76 15.51 -2.23
CA GLY A 205 -6.13 15.97 -1.96
C GLY A 205 -7.23 14.93 -2.11
N ILE A 206 -6.91 13.67 -2.44
CA ILE A 206 -7.93 12.62 -2.54
C ILE A 206 -8.51 12.31 -1.15
N VAL A 207 -9.80 12.52 -0.98
CA VAL A 207 -10.52 12.32 0.27
C VAL A 207 -11.02 10.87 0.39
N CYS A 208 -10.94 10.33 1.61
CA CYS A 208 -11.51 9.04 1.96
C CYS A 208 -12.98 9.21 2.38
N ASP A 209 -13.87 8.53 1.68
CA ASP A 209 -15.32 8.50 1.95
C ASP A 209 -15.79 7.12 2.49
N GLY A 210 -14.87 6.34 3.04
CA GLY A 210 -15.09 4.99 3.57
C GLY A 210 -14.76 3.88 2.57
N ALA A 211 -14.87 2.64 3.03
CA ALA A 211 -14.62 1.45 2.22
C ALA A 211 -15.78 1.20 1.25
N LYS A 212 -15.56 1.41 -0.04
CA LYS A 212 -16.57 1.37 -1.10
C LYS A 212 -15.97 0.84 -2.41
N PRO A 213 -16.81 0.43 -3.38
CA PRO A 213 -16.35 0.07 -4.74
C PRO A 213 -15.52 1.18 -5.41
N SER A 214 -15.80 2.47 -5.11
CA SER A 214 -14.99 3.61 -5.60
C SER A 214 -13.53 3.59 -5.16
N CYS A 215 -13.14 2.76 -4.19
CA CYS A 215 -11.74 2.62 -3.78
C CYS A 215 -10.85 2.16 -4.93
N ALA A 216 -11.32 1.27 -5.81
CA ALA A 216 -10.56 0.79 -6.96
C ALA A 216 -10.18 1.93 -7.91
N ALA A 217 -11.11 2.85 -8.19
CA ALA A 217 -10.85 4.02 -9.03
C ALA A 217 -9.85 4.99 -8.36
N LYS A 218 -9.97 5.23 -7.04
CA LYS A 218 -9.03 6.06 -6.29
C LYS A 218 -7.62 5.45 -6.26
N ILE A 219 -7.52 4.13 -6.16
CA ILE A 219 -6.25 3.40 -6.25
C ILE A 219 -5.64 3.56 -7.64
N ALA A 220 -6.41 3.32 -8.70
CA ALA A 220 -5.93 3.51 -10.07
C ALA A 220 -5.38 4.91 -10.30
N ALA A 221 -6.14 5.94 -9.93
CA ALA A 221 -5.71 7.34 -10.04
C ALA A 221 -4.45 7.64 -9.24
N SER A 222 -4.37 7.14 -8.00
CA SER A 222 -3.22 7.37 -7.12
C SER A 222 -1.97 6.65 -7.64
N VAL A 223 -2.08 5.41 -8.10
CA VAL A 223 -0.97 4.63 -8.66
C VAL A 223 -0.49 5.29 -9.96
N HIS A 224 -1.39 5.71 -10.84
CA HIS A 224 -1.02 6.41 -12.07
C HIS A 224 -0.23 7.68 -11.79
N ALA A 225 -0.68 8.51 -10.86
CA ALA A 225 0.01 9.73 -10.43
C ALA A 225 1.39 9.43 -9.81
N ALA A 226 1.48 8.37 -9.01
CA ALA A 226 2.71 7.96 -8.37
C ALA A 226 3.75 7.41 -9.39
N LEU A 227 3.28 6.69 -10.41
CA LEU A 227 4.14 6.27 -11.52
C LEU A 227 4.62 7.45 -12.37
N LEU A 228 3.76 8.43 -12.64
CA LEU A 228 4.19 9.68 -13.26
C LEU A 228 5.31 10.34 -12.45
N ALA A 229 5.14 10.44 -11.13
CA ALA A 229 6.15 11.00 -10.23
C ALA A 229 7.48 10.22 -10.26
N HIS A 230 7.42 8.89 -10.38
CA HIS A 230 8.61 8.06 -10.58
C HIS A 230 9.37 8.44 -11.87
N TYR A 231 8.68 8.63 -12.98
CA TYR A 231 9.33 9.04 -14.24
C TYR A 231 9.84 10.47 -14.23
N MET A 232 9.27 11.35 -13.42
CA MET A 232 9.74 12.73 -13.25
C MET A 232 10.99 12.86 -12.38
N ARG A 233 11.41 11.82 -11.68
CA ARG A 233 12.52 11.85 -10.70
C ARG A 233 13.88 12.22 -11.30
N SER A 234 14.13 11.82 -12.55
CA SER A 234 15.41 12.00 -13.23
C SER A 234 15.67 13.42 -13.70
N GLU A 235 14.62 14.24 -13.77
CA GLU A 235 14.73 15.66 -14.10
C GLU A 235 14.48 16.47 -12.82
N GLU A 236 15.14 17.63 -12.68
CA GLU A 236 14.96 18.50 -11.50
C GLU A 236 13.56 19.13 -11.39
N ARG A 237 12.59 18.52 -12.05
CA ARG A 237 11.19 18.96 -12.07
C ARG A 237 10.50 18.58 -10.78
N ARG A 238 10.03 19.57 -10.05
CA ARG A 238 9.22 19.40 -8.84
C ARG A 238 7.86 20.06 -9.04
N VAL A 239 6.79 19.29 -8.78
CA VAL A 239 5.41 19.79 -8.85
C VAL A 239 5.02 20.57 -7.59
N GLY A 240 5.71 20.34 -6.48
CA GLY A 240 5.37 20.88 -5.16
C GLY A 240 6.31 21.98 -4.67
N LYS A 241 6.53 23.03 -5.45
CA LYS A 241 7.22 24.24 -4.99
C LYS A 241 6.19 25.30 -4.64
#